data_f4543da064cce454005a70098c56ad97
#
_entry.id   f4543da064cce454005a70098c56ad97
#
_cell.length_a   1.000
_cell.length_b   1.000
_cell.length_c   1.000
_cell.angle_alpha   90.00
_cell.angle_beta   90.00
_cell.angle_gamma   90.00
#
_symmetry.space_group_name_H-M   'P 1'
#
loop_
_entity.id
_entity.type
_entity.pdbx_description
1 polymer ?
#
loop_
_entity_poly.entity_id
_entity_poly.type
_entity_poly.pdbx_seq_one_letter_code
_entity_poly.pdbx_strand_id
1 'polypeptide(L)'
;MSTATLHYLYDPFCGWCYGAAPMISAALSVPGVHIEPHGIGMLSGDKRRTMSPEWRDFVRPHETRITFYSKQTFGDAYVKRLQERDDVVLDSSLPIAAMLAAEALSGRGVEMLKRLQVAYYQEGRAIADIAVIVDVAEVLGYDPQTFEGRLLALLDDGIEQHLESSQALMQRIGAQGVPAFALEIDGRWEVLAFGHYMSRPELFCKDLEARVSRTA
;
A
#
# COMPACT_ATOMS: atom_id res chain seq x y z
N MET A 1 -26.10 -4.38 -11.31
CA MET A 1 -25.31 -3.23 -10.88
C MET A 1 -23.95 -3.40 -11.49
N SER A 2 -23.46 -2.44 -12.26
CA SER A 2 -22.09 -2.48 -12.78
C SER A 2 -21.12 -2.48 -11.59
N THR A 3 -20.13 -3.38 -11.61
CA THR A 3 -19.07 -3.44 -10.61
C THR A 3 -17.92 -2.58 -11.11
N ALA A 4 -17.49 -1.63 -10.29
CA ALA A 4 -16.33 -0.80 -10.56
C ALA A 4 -15.12 -1.35 -9.81
N THR A 5 -13.97 -1.41 -10.45
CA THR A 5 -12.70 -1.76 -9.81
C THR A 5 -11.81 -0.53 -9.72
N LEU A 6 -11.45 -0.17 -8.48
CA LEU A 6 -10.44 0.85 -8.23
C LEU A 6 -9.08 0.18 -8.09
N HIS A 7 -8.28 0.25 -9.14
CA HIS A 7 -6.89 -0.21 -9.13
C HIS A 7 -6.04 0.78 -8.35
N TYR A 8 -5.38 0.30 -7.30
CA TYR A 8 -4.50 1.08 -6.44
C TYR A 8 -3.07 0.57 -6.54
N LEU A 9 -2.22 1.30 -7.27
CA LEU A 9 -0.80 1.00 -7.37
C LEU A 9 -0.06 1.63 -6.19
N TYR A 10 0.71 0.84 -5.48
CA TYR A 10 1.35 1.26 -4.23
C TYR A 10 2.70 0.58 -4.01
N ASP A 11 3.43 1.10 -3.02
CA ASP A 11 4.53 0.40 -2.37
C ASP A 11 4.40 0.58 -0.85
N PRO A 12 4.67 -0.47 -0.04
CA PRO A 12 4.56 -0.40 1.42
C PRO A 12 5.51 0.63 2.06
N PHE A 13 6.68 0.87 1.45
CA PHE A 13 7.66 1.86 1.90
C PHE A 13 7.50 3.23 1.24
N CYS A 14 6.47 3.42 0.44
CA CYS A 14 6.15 4.73 -0.13
C CYS A 14 5.38 5.59 0.87
N GLY A 15 5.98 6.63 1.41
CA GLY A 15 5.32 7.55 2.35
C GLY A 15 4.09 8.23 1.75
N TRP A 16 4.07 8.54 0.44
CA TRP A 16 2.89 9.09 -0.23
C TRP A 16 1.74 8.07 -0.31
N CYS A 17 2.04 6.76 -0.41
CA CYS A 17 1.04 5.70 -0.33
C CYS A 17 0.45 5.59 1.09
N TYR A 18 1.30 5.74 2.12
CA TYR A 18 0.82 5.87 3.50
C TYR A 18 -0.07 7.12 3.67
N GLY A 19 0.32 8.26 3.08
CA GLY A 19 -0.50 9.47 3.05
C GLY A 19 -1.87 9.28 2.36
N ALA A 20 -1.96 8.38 1.38
CA ALA A 20 -3.22 8.07 0.68
C ALA A 20 -4.14 7.09 1.45
N ALA A 21 -3.69 6.49 2.56
CA ALA A 21 -4.47 5.50 3.31
C ALA A 21 -5.88 6.00 3.75
N PRO A 22 -6.10 7.27 4.14
CA PRO A 22 -7.44 7.78 4.41
C PRO A 22 -8.36 7.76 3.18
N MET A 23 -7.83 8.03 1.98
CA MET A 23 -8.59 7.97 0.73
C MET A 23 -9.01 6.53 0.42
N ILE A 24 -8.11 5.57 0.61
CA ILE A 24 -8.42 4.14 0.45
C ILE A 24 -9.50 3.71 1.44
N SER A 25 -9.41 4.18 2.69
CA SER A 25 -10.43 3.90 3.72
C SER A 25 -11.81 4.45 3.33
N ALA A 26 -11.86 5.64 2.74
CA ALA A 26 -13.10 6.23 2.24
C ALA A 26 -13.63 5.44 1.02
N ALA A 27 -12.77 5.03 0.10
CA ALA A 27 -13.17 4.27 -1.09
C ALA A 27 -13.75 2.88 -0.74
N LEU A 28 -13.28 2.23 0.33
CA LEU A 28 -13.83 0.95 0.81
C LEU A 28 -15.30 1.04 1.22
N SER A 29 -15.81 2.24 1.55
CA SER A 29 -17.20 2.45 1.92
C SER A 29 -18.14 2.73 0.73
N VAL A 30 -17.60 2.86 -0.48
CA VAL A 30 -18.39 3.17 -1.68
C VAL A 30 -19.05 1.91 -2.22
N PRO A 31 -20.40 1.84 -2.24
CA PRO A 31 -21.11 0.66 -2.74
C PRO A 31 -20.79 0.41 -4.23
N GLY A 32 -20.52 -0.86 -4.57
CA GLY A 32 -20.23 -1.25 -5.95
C GLY A 32 -18.79 -0.96 -6.40
N VAL A 33 -17.93 -0.46 -5.53
CA VAL A 33 -16.49 -0.31 -5.78
C VAL A 33 -15.71 -1.42 -5.07
N HIS A 34 -14.96 -2.19 -5.85
CA HIS A 34 -13.93 -3.11 -5.36
C HIS A 34 -12.56 -2.45 -5.46
N ILE A 35 -11.71 -2.58 -4.44
CA ILE A 35 -10.34 -2.07 -4.49
C ILE A 35 -9.40 -3.23 -4.77
N GLU A 36 -8.63 -3.11 -5.85
CA GLU A 36 -7.59 -4.06 -6.22
C GLU A 36 -6.21 -3.44 -6.00
N PRO A 37 -5.46 -3.88 -4.96
CA PRO A 37 -4.14 -3.34 -4.66
C PRO A 37 -3.05 -4.00 -5.48
N HIS A 38 -2.18 -3.17 -6.10
CA HIS A 38 -1.06 -3.58 -6.95
C HIS A 38 0.26 -3.08 -6.35
N GLY A 39 0.99 -3.96 -5.67
CA GLY A 39 2.32 -3.67 -5.13
C GLY A 39 3.36 -3.62 -6.26
N ILE A 40 4.07 -2.50 -6.43
CA ILE A 40 5.02 -2.32 -7.54
C ILE A 40 6.45 -2.77 -7.24
N GLY A 41 6.77 -3.06 -5.97
CA GLY A 41 8.12 -3.49 -5.57
C GLY A 41 9.18 -2.42 -5.79
N MET A 42 8.93 -1.19 -5.32
CA MET A 42 9.86 -0.08 -5.46
C MET A 42 11.26 -0.39 -4.87
N LEU A 43 11.29 -1.18 -3.80
CA LEU A 43 12.50 -1.61 -3.10
C LEU A 43 12.67 -3.15 -3.12
N SER A 44 12.19 -3.84 -4.17
CA SER A 44 12.34 -5.29 -4.31
C SER A 44 13.53 -5.67 -5.18
N GLY A 45 14.05 -6.89 -5.01
CA GLY A 45 15.17 -7.43 -5.78
C GLY A 45 16.43 -6.56 -5.65
N ASP A 46 17.02 -6.20 -6.78
CA ASP A 46 18.24 -5.37 -6.82
C ASP A 46 18.05 -3.94 -6.29
N LYS A 47 16.80 -3.50 -6.11
CA LYS A 47 16.47 -2.19 -5.52
C LYS A 47 16.37 -2.24 -3.99
N ARG A 48 16.42 -3.42 -3.39
CA ARG A 48 16.49 -3.60 -1.94
C ARG A 48 17.68 -2.83 -1.36
N ARG A 49 17.48 -2.24 -0.19
CA ARG A 49 18.53 -1.46 0.50
C ARG A 49 18.40 -1.55 1.99
N THR A 50 19.39 -1.03 2.71
CA THR A 50 19.29 -0.71 4.12
C THR A 50 18.98 0.78 4.31
N MET A 51 18.45 1.12 5.47
CA MET A 51 18.32 2.51 5.89
C MET A 51 19.70 3.15 5.91
N SER A 52 19.79 4.40 5.47
CA SER A 52 21.03 5.17 5.47
C SER A 52 20.75 6.66 5.73
N PRO A 53 21.79 7.45 6.08
CA PRO A 53 21.65 8.90 6.18
C PRO A 53 21.08 9.54 4.91
N GLU A 54 21.55 9.12 3.74
CA GLU A 54 21.12 9.66 2.44
C GLU A 54 19.64 9.35 2.18
N TRP A 55 19.19 8.12 2.49
CA TRP A 55 17.78 7.75 2.36
C TRP A 55 16.90 8.55 3.30
N ARG A 56 17.33 8.70 4.54
CA ARG A 56 16.68 9.51 5.57
C ARG A 56 16.52 10.96 5.15
N ASP A 57 17.60 11.57 4.63
CA ASP A 57 17.58 12.95 4.17
C ASP A 57 16.69 13.14 2.92
N PHE A 58 16.62 12.12 2.08
CA PHE A 58 15.71 12.09 0.94
C PHE A 58 14.23 12.03 1.36
N VAL A 59 13.85 11.18 2.33
CA VAL A 59 12.44 10.98 2.69
C VAL A 59 11.86 12.09 3.60
N ARG A 60 12.65 12.70 4.48
CA ARG A 60 12.19 13.71 5.45
C ARG A 60 11.41 14.89 4.87
N PRO A 61 11.85 15.54 3.78
CA PRO A 61 11.07 16.62 3.15
C PRO A 61 9.73 16.12 2.61
N HIS A 62 9.67 14.88 2.12
CA HIS A 62 8.42 14.26 1.68
C HIS A 62 7.49 13.99 2.85
N GLU A 63 7.97 13.44 3.96
CA GLU A 63 7.20 13.15 5.18
C GLU A 63 6.52 14.41 5.74
N THR A 64 7.25 15.52 5.79
CA THR A 64 6.70 16.82 6.19
C THR A 64 5.53 17.26 5.30
N ARG A 65 5.67 17.11 3.98
CA ARG A 65 4.61 17.43 3.02
C ARG A 65 3.42 16.47 3.13
N ILE A 66 3.70 15.17 3.29
CA ILE A 66 2.66 14.14 3.46
C ILE A 66 1.83 14.45 4.70
N THR A 67 2.46 14.72 5.85
CA THR A 67 1.76 15.12 7.08
C THR A 67 0.90 16.36 6.86
N PHE A 68 1.42 17.37 6.16
CA PHE A 68 0.65 18.57 5.88
C PHE A 68 -0.63 18.31 5.07
N TYR A 69 -0.53 17.51 4.00
CA TYR A 69 -1.67 17.23 3.12
C TYR A 69 -2.62 16.17 3.67
N SER A 70 -2.11 15.05 4.18
CA SER A 70 -2.92 13.89 4.54
C SER A 70 -3.33 13.83 6.01
N LYS A 71 -2.69 14.62 6.87
CA LYS A 71 -2.77 14.57 8.34
C LYS A 71 -2.29 13.24 8.95
N GLN A 72 -1.67 12.38 8.14
CA GLN A 72 -0.99 11.19 8.64
C GLN A 72 0.27 11.60 9.41
N THR A 73 0.54 10.90 10.50
CA THR A 73 1.69 11.20 11.37
C THR A 73 2.79 10.16 11.20
N PHE A 74 4.03 10.64 11.21
CA PHE A 74 5.21 9.79 11.33
C PHE A 74 5.62 9.77 12.81
N GLY A 75 5.57 8.59 13.44
CA GLY A 75 5.75 8.46 14.89
C GLY A 75 7.19 8.61 15.33
N ASP A 76 7.42 9.05 16.59
CA ASP A 76 8.76 9.09 17.18
C ASP A 76 9.45 7.73 17.19
N ALA A 77 8.66 6.64 17.32
CA ALA A 77 9.19 5.29 17.27
C ALA A 77 9.73 4.93 15.88
N TYR A 78 9.09 5.40 14.80
CA TYR A 78 9.61 5.25 13.44
C TYR A 78 10.97 5.94 13.28
N VAL A 79 11.08 7.18 13.75
CA VAL A 79 12.36 7.90 13.67
C VAL A 79 13.45 7.19 14.47
N LYS A 80 13.20 6.91 15.75
CA LYS A 80 14.22 6.38 16.68
C LYS A 80 14.60 4.92 16.39
N ARG A 81 13.66 4.08 15.99
CA ARG A 81 13.88 2.63 15.85
C ARG A 81 14.24 2.21 14.44
N LEU A 82 13.89 3.02 13.43
CA LEU A 82 14.13 2.68 12.03
C LEU A 82 15.02 3.71 11.34
N GLN A 83 14.67 4.99 11.34
CA GLN A 83 15.44 6.00 10.60
C GLN A 83 16.83 6.28 11.18
N GLU A 84 17.00 6.21 12.50
CA GLU A 84 18.29 6.45 13.17
C GLU A 84 19.21 5.22 13.21
N ARG A 85 18.86 4.15 12.49
CA ARG A 85 19.65 2.91 12.39
C ARG A 85 20.09 2.68 10.95
N ASP A 86 21.25 2.02 10.79
CA ASP A 86 21.84 1.73 9.48
C ASP A 86 21.68 0.25 9.06
N ASP A 87 21.10 -0.60 9.95
CA ASP A 87 20.90 -2.03 9.74
C ASP A 87 19.47 -2.42 9.35
N VAL A 88 18.55 -1.45 9.27
CA VAL A 88 17.14 -1.71 8.93
C VAL A 88 17.02 -1.99 7.44
N VAL A 89 16.58 -3.20 7.11
CA VAL A 89 16.34 -3.61 5.73
C VAL A 89 15.04 -3.00 5.21
N LEU A 90 15.10 -2.48 4.00
CA LEU A 90 13.98 -1.98 3.21
C LEU A 90 13.81 -2.90 2.01
N ASP A 91 12.85 -3.82 2.09
CA ASP A 91 12.50 -4.78 1.05
C ASP A 91 10.98 -4.83 0.90
N SER A 92 10.48 -4.37 -0.25
CA SER A 92 9.04 -4.31 -0.50
C SER A 92 8.40 -5.67 -0.75
N SER A 93 9.18 -6.70 -1.10
CA SER A 93 8.64 -8.01 -1.47
C SER A 93 7.88 -8.66 -0.32
N LEU A 94 8.45 -8.61 0.88
CA LEU A 94 7.87 -9.27 2.05
C LEU A 94 6.50 -8.64 2.47
N PRO A 95 6.38 -7.33 2.67
CA PRO A 95 5.08 -6.73 3.02
C PRO A 95 4.06 -6.76 1.87
N ILE A 96 4.49 -6.83 0.60
CA ILE A 96 3.57 -7.07 -0.54
C ILE A 96 3.05 -8.51 -0.47
N ALA A 97 3.91 -9.51 -0.26
CA ALA A 97 3.49 -10.90 -0.10
C ALA A 97 2.53 -11.06 1.11
N ALA A 98 2.73 -10.32 2.20
CA ALA A 98 1.82 -10.30 3.35
C ALA A 98 0.43 -9.76 2.99
N MET A 99 0.36 -8.70 2.18
CA MET A 99 -0.90 -8.19 1.64
C MET A 99 -1.60 -9.26 0.80
N LEU A 100 -0.87 -9.92 -0.11
CA LEU A 100 -1.40 -10.99 -0.95
C LEU A 100 -1.86 -12.21 -0.14
N ALA A 101 -1.14 -12.56 0.93
CA ALA A 101 -1.54 -13.64 1.85
C ALA A 101 -2.88 -13.34 2.53
N ALA A 102 -3.05 -12.12 3.04
CA ALA A 102 -4.29 -11.67 3.66
C ALA A 102 -5.44 -11.63 2.66
N GLU A 103 -5.18 -11.18 1.42
CA GLU A 103 -6.17 -11.18 0.35
C GLU A 103 -6.62 -12.62 0.02
N ALA A 104 -5.67 -13.53 -0.18
CA ALA A 104 -5.96 -14.93 -0.51
C ALA A 104 -6.70 -15.69 0.61
N LEU A 105 -6.40 -15.37 1.87
CA LEU A 105 -7.01 -16.03 3.04
C LEU A 105 -8.41 -15.52 3.36
N SER A 106 -8.68 -14.23 3.14
CA SER A 106 -9.93 -13.63 3.64
C SER A 106 -10.43 -12.37 2.90
N GLY A 107 -9.80 -11.98 1.78
CA GLY A 107 -10.16 -10.75 1.07
C GLY A 107 -9.81 -9.47 1.82
N ARG A 108 -8.83 -9.51 2.75
CA ARG A 108 -8.47 -8.38 3.63
C ARG A 108 -7.08 -7.81 3.32
N GLY A 109 -6.63 -7.89 2.06
CA GLY A 109 -5.31 -7.43 1.66
C GLY A 109 -5.09 -5.94 1.92
N VAL A 110 -6.07 -5.09 1.60
CA VAL A 110 -6.01 -3.64 1.85
C VAL A 110 -5.90 -3.34 3.35
N GLU A 111 -6.58 -4.10 4.20
CA GLU A 111 -6.51 -3.93 5.66
C GLU A 111 -5.12 -4.31 6.18
N MET A 112 -4.54 -5.41 5.69
CA MET A 112 -3.18 -5.82 6.00
C MET A 112 -2.18 -4.74 5.59
N LEU A 113 -2.26 -4.21 4.35
CA LEU A 113 -1.40 -3.14 3.88
C LEU A 113 -1.45 -1.91 4.82
N LYS A 114 -2.64 -1.46 5.17
CA LYS A 114 -2.84 -0.32 6.08
C LYS A 114 -2.22 -0.58 7.46
N ARG A 115 -2.41 -1.79 7.99
CA ARG A 115 -1.84 -2.16 9.30
C ARG A 115 -0.32 -2.24 9.27
N LEU A 116 0.26 -2.75 8.19
CA LEU A 116 1.72 -2.76 7.98
C LEU A 116 2.28 -1.33 7.87
N GLN A 117 1.59 -0.43 7.18
CA GLN A 117 2.00 0.98 7.10
C GLN A 117 1.97 1.67 8.46
N VAL A 118 0.96 1.39 9.30
CA VAL A 118 0.92 1.89 10.69
C VAL A 118 2.06 1.28 11.51
N ALA A 119 2.31 -0.02 11.40
CA ALA A 119 3.42 -0.69 12.09
C ALA A 119 4.77 -0.04 11.74
N TYR A 120 5.00 0.28 10.46
CA TYR A 120 6.23 0.90 10.01
C TYR A 120 6.31 2.37 10.39
N TYR A 121 5.38 3.20 9.90
CA TYR A 121 5.46 4.67 9.98
C TYR A 121 5.08 5.27 11.34
N GLN A 122 4.34 4.55 12.19
CA GLN A 122 3.97 5.05 13.53
C GLN A 122 4.67 4.29 14.65
N GLU A 123 4.65 2.94 14.58
CA GLU A 123 5.13 2.08 15.66
C GLU A 123 6.62 1.77 15.56
N GLY A 124 7.29 2.09 14.43
CA GLY A 124 8.70 1.85 14.21
C GLY A 124 9.05 0.36 14.20
N ARG A 125 8.24 -0.45 13.51
CA ARG A 125 8.44 -1.89 13.32
C ARG A 125 8.99 -2.17 11.93
N ALA A 126 10.02 -3.02 11.83
CA ALA A 126 10.66 -3.35 10.56
C ALA A 126 9.82 -4.36 9.77
N ILE A 127 8.96 -3.88 8.87
CA ILE A 127 8.03 -4.72 8.08
C ILE A 127 8.70 -5.55 6.97
N ALA A 128 10.02 -5.51 6.85
CA ALA A 128 10.81 -6.47 6.07
C ALA A 128 11.32 -7.65 6.93
N ASP A 129 10.72 -7.87 8.10
CA ASP A 129 10.98 -8.98 9.01
C ASP A 129 9.74 -9.87 9.09
N ILE A 130 9.90 -11.17 8.83
CA ILE A 130 8.81 -12.16 8.86
C ILE A 130 8.13 -12.19 10.22
N ALA A 131 8.89 -12.19 11.32
CA ALA A 131 8.33 -12.23 12.67
C ALA A 131 7.44 -11.00 12.93
N VAL A 132 7.87 -9.81 12.49
CA VAL A 132 7.07 -8.58 12.58
C VAL A 132 5.77 -8.68 11.78
N ILE A 133 5.83 -9.25 10.59
CA ILE A 133 4.65 -9.41 9.73
C ILE A 133 3.65 -10.40 10.34
N VAL A 134 4.14 -11.53 10.86
CA VAL A 134 3.30 -12.54 11.52
C VAL A 134 2.61 -11.97 12.76
N ASP A 135 3.33 -11.20 13.59
CA ASP A 135 2.72 -10.49 14.73
C ASP A 135 1.64 -9.48 14.28
N VAL A 136 1.87 -8.77 13.16
CA VAL A 136 0.88 -7.85 12.59
C VAL A 136 -0.36 -8.62 12.10
N ALA A 137 -0.16 -9.79 11.51
CA ALA A 137 -1.26 -10.66 11.06
C ALA A 137 -2.06 -11.22 12.26
N GLU A 138 -1.39 -11.60 13.34
CA GLU A 138 -2.06 -12.05 14.57
C GLU A 138 -2.95 -10.97 15.18
N VAL A 139 -2.48 -9.71 15.20
CA VAL A 139 -3.30 -8.55 15.64
C VAL A 139 -4.55 -8.39 14.77
N LEU A 140 -4.49 -8.75 13.50
CA LEU A 140 -5.65 -8.78 12.59
C LEU A 140 -6.52 -10.03 12.72
N GLY A 141 -6.16 -10.96 13.61
CA GLY A 141 -6.91 -12.17 13.91
C GLY A 141 -6.59 -13.37 13.01
N TYR A 142 -5.47 -13.34 12.29
CA TYR A 142 -4.99 -14.51 11.55
C TYR A 142 -4.30 -15.50 12.49
N ASP A 143 -4.44 -16.79 12.22
CA ASP A 143 -3.61 -17.81 12.84
C ASP A 143 -2.16 -17.69 12.34
N PRO A 144 -1.16 -17.53 13.25
CA PRO A 144 0.21 -17.26 12.86
C PRO A 144 0.83 -18.29 11.92
N GLN A 145 0.60 -19.59 12.18
CA GLN A 145 1.17 -20.67 11.35
C GLN A 145 0.55 -20.70 9.95
N THR A 146 -0.76 -20.56 9.88
CA THR A 146 -1.50 -20.54 8.59
C THR A 146 -1.06 -19.33 7.76
N PHE A 147 -0.94 -18.17 8.40
CA PHE A 147 -0.52 -16.94 7.73
C PHE A 147 0.91 -17.01 7.23
N GLU A 148 1.85 -17.43 8.08
CA GLU A 148 3.26 -17.59 7.72
C GLU A 148 3.44 -18.60 6.59
N GLY A 149 2.76 -19.75 6.65
CA GLY A 149 2.79 -20.74 5.57
C GLY A 149 2.32 -20.16 4.24
N ARG A 150 1.25 -19.37 4.23
CA ARG A 150 0.76 -18.69 3.01
C ARG A 150 1.72 -17.61 2.52
N LEU A 151 2.29 -16.82 3.44
CA LEU A 151 3.29 -15.80 3.15
C LEU A 151 4.52 -16.40 2.46
N LEU A 152 5.08 -17.47 3.02
CA LEU A 152 6.27 -18.14 2.48
C LEU A 152 6.00 -18.75 1.10
N ALA A 153 4.84 -19.38 0.91
CA ALA A 153 4.44 -19.91 -0.40
C ALA A 153 4.35 -18.81 -1.47
N LEU A 154 3.89 -17.61 -1.13
CA LEU A 154 3.82 -16.48 -2.06
C LEU A 154 5.20 -15.89 -2.37
N LEU A 155 6.12 -15.92 -1.43
CA LEU A 155 7.51 -15.49 -1.64
C LEU A 155 8.28 -16.46 -2.55
N ASP A 156 7.96 -17.75 -2.48
CA ASP A 156 8.58 -18.78 -3.32
C ASP A 156 7.99 -18.79 -4.74
N ASP A 157 6.65 -18.69 -4.83
CA ASP A 157 5.94 -18.72 -6.11
C ASP A 157 4.72 -17.79 -6.08
N GLY A 158 4.83 -16.67 -6.77
CA GLY A 158 3.72 -15.72 -6.91
C GLY A 158 4.10 -14.25 -6.79
N ILE A 159 5.09 -13.91 -5.97
CA ILE A 159 5.46 -12.49 -5.77
C ILE A 159 6.02 -11.87 -7.06
N GLU A 160 6.88 -12.57 -7.79
CA GLU A 160 7.46 -12.05 -9.04
C GLU A 160 6.39 -11.76 -10.07
N GLN A 161 5.46 -12.71 -10.29
CA GLN A 161 4.35 -12.53 -11.22
C GLN A 161 3.46 -11.33 -10.82
N HIS A 162 3.19 -11.15 -9.51
CA HIS A 162 2.44 -9.99 -9.01
C HIS A 162 3.17 -8.67 -9.29
N LEU A 163 4.48 -8.62 -9.02
CA LEU A 163 5.29 -7.42 -9.27
C LEU A 163 5.35 -7.08 -10.76
N GLU A 164 5.56 -8.07 -11.63
CA GLU A 164 5.56 -7.89 -13.08
C GLU A 164 4.22 -7.38 -13.60
N SER A 165 3.11 -7.98 -13.17
CA SER A 165 1.76 -7.54 -13.57
C SER A 165 1.44 -6.14 -13.08
N SER A 166 1.83 -5.79 -11.86
CA SER A 166 1.66 -4.46 -11.28
C SER A 166 2.48 -3.40 -12.03
N GLN A 167 3.71 -3.71 -12.40
CA GLN A 167 4.57 -2.82 -13.19
C GLN A 167 4.05 -2.66 -14.63
N ALA A 168 3.54 -3.73 -15.24
CA ALA A 168 2.89 -3.65 -16.55
C ALA A 168 1.64 -2.76 -16.50
N LEU A 169 0.82 -2.89 -15.45
CA LEU A 169 -0.33 -2.02 -15.25
C LEU A 169 0.10 -0.55 -15.07
N MET A 170 1.15 -0.29 -14.29
CA MET A 170 1.70 1.05 -14.11
C MET A 170 2.09 1.69 -15.45
N GLN A 171 2.75 0.94 -16.33
CA GLN A 171 3.11 1.38 -17.69
C GLN A 171 1.87 1.61 -18.55
N ARG A 172 0.90 0.68 -18.52
CA ARG A 172 -0.36 0.78 -19.28
C ARG A 172 -1.14 2.04 -18.97
N ILE A 173 -1.22 2.45 -17.70
CA ILE A 173 -1.93 3.67 -17.29
C ILE A 173 -1.06 4.93 -17.36
N GLY A 174 0.20 4.82 -17.79
CA GLY A 174 1.14 5.95 -17.90
C GLY A 174 1.56 6.57 -16.57
N ALA A 175 1.43 5.84 -15.46
CA ALA A 175 1.82 6.35 -14.15
C ALA A 175 3.33 6.43 -14.01
N GLN A 176 3.85 7.55 -13.48
CA GLN A 176 5.28 7.80 -13.31
C GLN A 176 5.78 7.54 -11.89
N GLY A 177 4.88 7.12 -10.99
CA GLY A 177 5.19 6.84 -9.58
C GLY A 177 3.96 6.37 -8.82
N VAL A 178 4.14 6.11 -7.55
CA VAL A 178 3.07 5.69 -6.64
C VAL A 178 2.88 6.71 -5.50
N PRO A 179 1.65 6.83 -4.95
CA PRO A 179 0.44 6.10 -5.31
C PRO A 179 -0.09 6.50 -6.69
N ALA A 180 -0.71 5.55 -7.41
CA ALA A 180 -1.47 5.83 -8.61
C ALA A 180 -2.81 5.10 -8.55
N PHE A 181 -3.82 5.69 -9.19
CA PHE A 181 -5.18 5.17 -9.16
C PHE A 181 -5.76 5.13 -10.58
N ALA A 182 -6.41 4.03 -10.90
CA ALA A 182 -7.23 3.93 -12.10
C ALA A 182 -8.57 3.27 -11.76
N LEU A 183 -9.65 3.81 -12.30
CA LEU A 183 -10.99 3.26 -12.14
C LEU A 183 -11.36 2.51 -13.42
N GLU A 184 -11.74 1.25 -13.27
CA GLU A 184 -12.29 0.43 -14.34
C GLU A 184 -13.78 0.21 -14.12
N ILE A 185 -14.61 0.55 -15.13
CA ILE A 185 -16.06 0.31 -15.15
C ILE A 185 -16.42 -0.24 -16.53
N ASP A 186 -16.97 -1.44 -16.59
CA ASP A 186 -17.39 -2.10 -17.85
C ASP A 186 -16.28 -2.10 -18.93
N GLY A 187 -15.04 -2.38 -18.51
CA GLY A 187 -13.85 -2.40 -19.38
C GLY A 187 -13.32 -1.05 -19.81
N ARG A 188 -13.91 0.06 -19.33
CA ARG A 188 -13.40 1.42 -19.56
C ARG A 188 -12.52 1.85 -18.41
N TRP A 189 -11.36 2.41 -18.74
CA TRP A 189 -10.33 2.81 -17.78
C TRP A 189 -10.22 4.32 -17.70
N GLU A 190 -10.15 4.84 -16.48
CA GLU A 190 -9.89 6.25 -16.21
C GLU A 190 -8.81 6.39 -15.13
N VAL A 191 -7.71 7.08 -15.44
CA VAL A 191 -6.66 7.40 -14.47
C VAL A 191 -7.13 8.57 -13.60
N LEU A 192 -7.08 8.39 -12.28
CA LEU A 192 -7.58 9.38 -11.34
C LEU A 192 -6.43 10.22 -10.76
N ALA A 193 -6.53 11.53 -10.88
CA ALA A 193 -5.63 12.46 -10.20
C ALA A 193 -5.97 12.50 -8.71
N PHE A 194 -5.05 12.08 -7.85
CA PHE A 194 -5.32 11.91 -6.42
C PHE A 194 -4.89 13.10 -5.54
N GLY A 195 -4.00 13.96 -6.03
CA GLY A 195 -3.32 14.96 -5.19
C GLY A 195 -4.26 15.90 -4.42
N HIS A 196 -5.38 16.30 -5.03
CA HIS A 196 -6.36 17.19 -4.40
C HIS A 196 -7.31 16.48 -3.42
N TYR A 197 -7.33 15.15 -3.41
CA TYR A 197 -8.14 14.36 -2.48
C TYR A 197 -7.40 13.98 -1.19
N MET A 198 -6.06 14.07 -1.15
CA MET A 198 -5.28 13.67 0.03
C MET A 198 -5.72 14.34 1.32
N SER A 199 -6.10 15.62 1.24
CA SER A 199 -6.60 16.39 2.40
C SER A 199 -8.12 16.30 2.58
N ARG A 200 -8.83 15.64 1.66
CA ARG A 200 -10.29 15.59 1.60
C ARG A 200 -10.77 14.22 1.10
N PRO A 201 -10.52 13.14 1.85
CA PRO A 201 -10.89 11.77 1.43
C PRO A 201 -12.39 11.60 1.17
N GLU A 202 -13.24 12.40 1.83
CA GLU A 202 -14.69 12.42 1.60
C GLU A 202 -15.08 12.90 0.19
N LEU A 203 -14.25 13.75 -0.43
CA LEU A 203 -14.47 14.15 -1.83
C LEU A 203 -14.09 13.04 -2.80
N PHE A 204 -13.08 12.24 -2.48
CA PHE A 204 -12.73 11.07 -3.27
C PHE A 204 -13.87 10.05 -3.28
N CYS A 205 -14.46 9.77 -2.11
CA CYS A 205 -15.64 8.93 -1.98
C CYS A 205 -16.79 9.41 -2.87
N LYS A 206 -17.18 10.69 -2.75
CA LYS A 206 -18.27 11.29 -3.54
C LYS A 206 -18.01 11.26 -5.05
N ASP A 207 -16.77 11.45 -5.46
CA ASP A 207 -16.39 11.41 -6.87
C ASP A 207 -16.50 9.97 -7.42
N LEU A 208 -16.05 8.97 -6.66
CA LEU A 208 -16.23 7.56 -7.02
C LEU A 208 -17.72 7.20 -7.11
N GLU A 209 -18.54 7.56 -6.13
CA GLU A 209 -19.99 7.33 -6.14
C GLU A 209 -20.64 7.94 -7.40
N ALA A 210 -20.27 9.18 -7.75
CA ALA A 210 -20.82 9.86 -8.92
C ALA A 210 -20.42 9.20 -10.25
N ARG A 211 -19.21 8.59 -10.33
CA ARG A 211 -18.74 7.88 -11.52
C ARG A 211 -19.48 6.55 -11.68
N VAL A 212 -19.59 5.78 -10.61
CA VAL A 212 -20.32 4.49 -10.62
C VAL A 212 -21.79 4.67 -10.94
N SER A 213 -22.43 5.73 -10.38
CA SER A 213 -23.85 5.98 -10.63
C SER A 213 -24.17 6.43 -12.06
N ARG A 214 -23.21 7.00 -12.80
CA ARG A 214 -23.40 7.41 -14.21
C ARG A 214 -23.40 6.26 -15.21
N THR A 215 -22.94 5.09 -14.79
CA THR A 215 -22.83 3.87 -15.62
C THR A 215 -23.87 2.81 -15.25
N ALA A 216 -24.67 3.04 -14.22
CA ALA A 216 -25.80 2.22 -13.83
C ALA A 216 -27.10 2.69 -14.48
#